data_a3404e6544c1c091d750cdf75953f3e1
#
_entry.id   a3404e6544c1c091d750cdf75953f3e1
#
_cell.length_a   1.000
_cell.length_b   1.000
_cell.length_c   1.000
_cell.angle_alpha   90.00
_cell.angle_beta   90.00
_cell.angle_gamma   90.00
#
_symmetry.space_group_name_H-M   'P 1'
#
loop_
_entity.id
_entity.type
_entity.pdbx_description
1 polymer ?
#
loop_
_entity_poly.entity_id
_entity_poly.type
_entity_poly.pdbx_seq_one_letter_code
_entity_poly.pdbx_strand_id
1 'polypeptide(L)'
;MDRSFFAGKRILDIGCGPRGSLEWASDTSRRVGIDPLVDTYREFGIDLHAMEYVADPVEHLSFADGSFDVVSSLNSLDHVDDLATAMSEIARVLVPGGSFLLEVEFGHSPTPAEPIEIPADFATSLAPVFTIASVDRFGLSSGHQVHRAHAEKIPYRQSRRQTPGVLIAHLIPEPSES
;
A
#
# COMPACT_ATOMS: atom_id res chain seq x y z
N MET A 1 13.81 -3.15 0.66
CA MET A 1 14.21 -2.63 1.99
C MET A 1 14.38 -3.80 2.94
N ASP A 2 15.26 -3.71 3.91
CA ASP A 2 15.42 -4.74 4.95
C ASP A 2 14.71 -4.35 6.26
N ARG A 3 14.72 -5.23 7.25
CA ARG A 3 14.06 -4.99 8.54
C ARG A 3 14.58 -3.74 9.28
N SER A 4 15.86 -3.39 9.11
CA SER A 4 16.47 -2.25 9.80
C SER A 4 15.85 -0.91 9.38
N PHE A 5 15.33 -0.82 8.15
CA PHE A 5 14.59 0.34 7.66
C PHE A 5 13.38 0.70 8.54
N PHE A 6 12.75 -0.29 9.14
CA PHE A 6 11.51 -0.13 9.93
C PHE A 6 11.76 0.08 11.42
N ALA A 7 13.00 -0.16 11.90
CA ALA A 7 13.32 -0.10 13.32
C ALA A 7 13.00 1.28 13.93
N GLY A 8 12.27 1.28 15.05
CA GLY A 8 11.85 2.47 15.78
C GLY A 8 10.77 3.33 15.09
N LYS A 9 10.29 2.96 13.91
CA LYS A 9 9.31 3.73 13.13
C LYS A 9 7.87 3.38 13.52
N ARG A 10 6.96 4.32 13.26
CA ARG A 10 5.51 4.14 13.30
C ARG A 10 5.06 3.74 11.90
N ILE A 11 4.40 2.58 11.79
CA ILE A 11 4.00 2.01 10.50
C ILE A 11 2.48 1.89 10.44
N LEU A 12 1.91 2.28 9.31
CA LEU A 12 0.51 2.03 8.92
C LEU A 12 0.49 1.09 7.72
N ASP A 13 -0.34 0.05 7.76
CA ASP A 13 -0.60 -0.84 6.64
C ASP A 13 -2.05 -0.71 6.16
N ILE A 14 -2.22 -0.32 4.91
CA ILE A 14 -3.51 -0.05 4.25
C ILE A 14 -4.02 -1.35 3.60
N GLY A 15 -5.26 -1.74 3.93
CA GLY A 15 -5.83 -3.00 3.47
C GLY A 15 -5.09 -4.20 4.07
N CYS A 16 -4.86 -4.15 5.39
CA CYS A 16 -4.01 -5.11 6.10
C CYS A 16 -4.52 -6.55 6.12
N GLY A 17 -5.83 -6.75 5.86
CA GLY A 17 -6.45 -8.06 5.95
C GLY A 17 -6.34 -8.72 7.35
N PRO A 18 -6.75 -9.98 7.49
CA PRO A 18 -6.85 -10.64 8.80
C PRO A 18 -5.59 -11.39 9.25
N ARG A 19 -4.46 -11.30 8.54
CA ARG A 19 -3.30 -12.20 8.76
C ARG A 19 -2.15 -11.62 9.57
N GLY A 20 -2.31 -10.45 10.20
CA GLY A 20 -1.23 -9.84 10.96
C GLY A 20 -0.07 -9.38 10.06
N SER A 21 -0.37 -8.58 9.05
CA SER A 21 0.59 -8.16 8.01
C SER A 21 1.88 -7.54 8.56
N LEU A 22 1.82 -6.89 9.74
CA LEU A 22 2.96 -6.26 10.40
C LEU A 22 3.50 -7.04 11.63
N GLU A 23 3.07 -8.27 11.86
CA GLU A 23 3.58 -9.10 12.97
C GLU A 23 5.10 -9.26 12.95
N TRP A 24 5.69 -9.35 11.76
CA TRP A 24 7.13 -9.48 11.57
C TRP A 24 7.93 -8.25 12.03
N ALA A 25 7.28 -7.08 12.17
CA ALA A 25 7.94 -5.78 12.41
C ALA A 25 8.08 -5.47 13.92
N SER A 26 8.64 -6.41 14.70
CA SER A 26 8.74 -6.33 16.17
C SER A 26 9.53 -5.13 16.69
N ASP A 27 10.47 -4.61 15.89
CA ASP A 27 11.40 -3.55 16.29
C ASP A 27 10.86 -2.13 15.99
N THR A 28 9.61 -2.02 15.56
CA THR A 28 8.93 -0.74 15.30
C THR A 28 8.37 -0.13 16.57
N SER A 29 8.19 1.19 16.62
CA SER A 29 7.59 1.88 17.77
C SER A 29 6.07 1.75 17.80
N ARG A 30 5.44 1.63 16.64
CA ARG A 30 3.99 1.43 16.50
C ARG A 30 3.67 0.69 15.20
N ARG A 31 2.70 -0.23 15.26
CA ARG A 31 2.22 -1.02 14.12
C ARG A 31 0.70 -0.95 14.07
N VAL A 32 0.17 -0.38 13.01
CA VAL A 32 -1.28 -0.25 12.80
C VAL A 32 -1.64 -0.83 11.46
N GLY A 33 -2.67 -1.64 11.40
CA GLY A 33 -3.33 -2.07 10.17
C GLY A 33 -4.72 -1.45 10.07
N ILE A 34 -5.07 -0.93 8.91
CA ILE A 34 -6.44 -0.52 8.62
C ILE A 34 -7.07 -1.38 7.54
N ASP A 35 -8.36 -1.63 7.70
CA ASP A 35 -9.18 -2.31 6.71
C ASP A 35 -10.66 -2.06 7.09
N PRO A 36 -11.57 -1.71 6.18
CA PRO A 36 -12.98 -1.55 6.50
C PRO A 36 -13.63 -2.78 7.13
N LEU A 37 -13.04 -3.98 6.92
CA LEU A 37 -13.55 -5.26 7.41
C LEU A 37 -12.95 -5.69 8.76
N VAL A 38 -12.20 -4.83 9.46
CA VAL A 38 -11.55 -5.16 10.74
C VAL A 38 -12.52 -5.76 11.74
N ASP A 39 -13.73 -5.21 11.88
CA ASP A 39 -14.72 -5.75 12.82
C ASP A 39 -15.14 -7.18 12.48
N THR A 40 -15.21 -7.52 11.19
CA THR A 40 -15.42 -8.90 10.73
C THR A 40 -14.20 -9.77 11.04
N TYR A 41 -12.99 -9.24 10.88
CA TYR A 41 -11.77 -9.99 11.15
C TYR A 41 -11.55 -10.33 12.62
N ARG A 42 -12.17 -9.58 13.56
CA ARG A 42 -12.18 -9.93 15.01
C ARG A 42 -12.75 -11.30 15.27
N GLU A 43 -13.72 -11.75 14.48
CA GLU A 43 -14.26 -13.10 14.54
C GLU A 43 -13.21 -14.19 14.21
N PHE A 44 -12.15 -13.83 13.50
CA PHE A 44 -11.04 -14.71 13.16
C PHE A 44 -9.84 -14.57 14.09
N GLY A 45 -9.98 -13.79 15.18
CA GLY A 45 -8.98 -13.71 16.26
C GLY A 45 -7.83 -12.75 15.98
N ILE A 46 -8.01 -11.69 15.18
CA ILE A 46 -6.96 -10.70 14.91
C ILE A 46 -6.47 -9.98 16.16
N ASP A 47 -7.28 -9.94 17.23
CA ASP A 47 -6.91 -9.36 18.53
C ASP A 47 -5.76 -10.12 19.24
N LEU A 48 -5.38 -11.28 18.72
CA LEU A 48 -4.21 -12.04 19.20
C LEU A 48 -2.89 -11.56 18.58
N HIS A 49 -2.95 -10.76 17.52
CA HIS A 49 -1.77 -10.21 16.87
C HIS A 49 -1.16 -9.07 17.70
N ALA A 50 0.16 -8.94 17.64
CA ALA A 50 0.90 -7.87 18.32
C ALA A 50 0.92 -6.58 17.50
N MET A 51 -0.21 -6.19 16.91
CA MET A 51 -0.40 -4.92 16.18
C MET A 51 -1.80 -4.35 16.45
N GLU A 52 -1.96 -3.05 16.23
CA GLU A 52 -3.26 -2.39 16.33
C GLU A 52 -4.06 -2.60 15.03
N TYR A 53 -5.39 -2.69 15.17
CA TYR A 53 -6.30 -2.73 14.03
C TYR A 53 -7.38 -1.65 14.14
N VAL A 54 -7.63 -0.93 13.06
CA VAL A 54 -8.64 0.13 12.99
C VAL A 54 -9.55 -0.10 11.78
N ALA A 55 -10.87 -0.02 12.00
CA ALA A 55 -11.89 -0.21 10.96
C ALA A 55 -12.11 1.08 10.17
N ASP A 56 -11.06 1.59 9.51
CA ASP A 56 -11.13 2.80 8.68
C ASP A 56 -11.01 2.45 7.20
N PRO A 57 -11.81 3.10 6.32
CA PRO A 57 -11.47 3.19 4.91
C PRO A 57 -10.29 4.15 4.72
N VAL A 58 -9.47 3.91 3.72
CA VAL A 58 -8.28 4.75 3.47
C VAL A 58 -8.60 6.19 3.09
N GLU A 59 -9.79 6.44 2.56
CA GLU A 59 -10.32 7.77 2.23
C GLU A 59 -10.64 8.64 3.45
N HIS A 60 -10.72 8.05 4.64
CA HIS A 60 -11.06 8.75 5.89
C HIS A 60 -10.30 8.15 7.07
N LEU A 61 -9.01 8.48 7.16
CA LEU A 61 -8.15 7.99 8.23
C LEU A 61 -8.37 8.78 9.53
N SER A 62 -8.70 8.09 10.62
CA SER A 62 -8.91 8.69 11.94
C SER A 62 -7.62 9.18 12.63
N PHE A 63 -6.49 9.19 11.94
CA PHE A 63 -5.19 9.61 12.46
C PHE A 63 -4.91 11.07 12.16
N ALA A 64 -4.18 11.73 13.06
CA ALA A 64 -3.69 13.10 12.85
C ALA A 64 -2.63 13.17 11.75
N ASP A 65 -2.42 14.37 11.20
CA ASP A 65 -1.35 14.65 10.24
C ASP A 65 0.02 14.24 10.80
N GLY A 66 0.86 13.63 9.97
CA GLY A 66 2.21 13.22 10.37
C GLY A 66 2.25 12.15 11.47
N SER A 67 1.24 11.27 11.54
CA SER A 67 1.18 10.20 12.54
C SER A 67 2.12 9.04 12.27
N PHE A 68 2.58 8.87 11.03
CA PHE A 68 3.35 7.70 10.59
C PHE A 68 4.63 8.08 9.85
N ASP A 69 5.67 7.30 10.07
CA ASP A 69 6.95 7.42 9.37
C ASP A 69 6.96 6.58 8.09
N VAL A 70 6.16 5.50 8.07
CA VAL A 70 5.98 4.61 6.91
C VAL A 70 4.50 4.27 6.77
N VAL A 71 3.99 4.35 5.57
CA VAL A 71 2.72 3.76 5.15
C VAL A 71 3.00 2.69 4.11
N SER A 72 2.37 1.54 4.20
CA SER A 72 2.38 0.48 3.18
C SER A 72 1.00 0.20 2.64
N SER A 73 0.92 -0.19 1.38
CA SER A 73 -0.27 -0.77 0.75
C SER A 73 0.18 -1.89 -0.17
N LEU A 74 -0.26 -3.10 0.14
CA LEU A 74 0.14 -4.31 -0.56
C LEU A 74 -1.07 -4.92 -1.26
N ASN A 75 -1.27 -4.54 -2.53
CA ASN A 75 -2.38 -4.99 -3.38
C ASN A 75 -3.76 -4.70 -2.78
N SER A 76 -4.01 -3.44 -2.42
CA SER A 76 -5.28 -3.02 -1.82
C SER A 76 -5.86 -1.72 -2.40
N LEU A 77 -5.09 -0.94 -3.17
CA LEU A 77 -5.56 0.34 -3.72
C LEU A 77 -6.52 0.21 -4.91
N ASP A 78 -6.62 -0.95 -5.52
CA ASP A 78 -7.60 -1.27 -6.57
C ASP A 78 -8.99 -1.57 -6.02
N HIS A 79 -9.11 -1.68 -4.69
CA HIS A 79 -10.38 -1.90 -3.96
C HIS A 79 -11.03 -0.62 -3.39
N VAL A 80 -10.39 0.55 -3.51
CA VAL A 80 -10.87 1.79 -2.92
C VAL A 80 -12.01 2.43 -3.73
N ASP A 81 -12.81 3.28 -3.10
CA ASP A 81 -13.90 4.00 -3.78
C ASP A 81 -13.39 5.28 -4.49
N ASP A 82 -12.43 5.99 -3.88
CA ASP A 82 -11.83 7.22 -4.42
C ASP A 82 -10.30 7.22 -4.22
N LEU A 83 -9.60 6.86 -5.29
CA LEU A 83 -8.15 6.77 -5.28
C LEU A 83 -7.46 8.13 -5.02
N ALA A 84 -8.02 9.24 -5.50
CA ALA A 84 -7.44 10.56 -5.29
C ALA A 84 -7.52 10.97 -3.81
N THR A 85 -8.67 10.76 -3.18
CA THR A 85 -8.85 10.99 -1.74
C THR A 85 -7.96 10.05 -0.92
N ALA A 86 -7.87 8.77 -1.27
CA ALA A 86 -6.98 7.81 -0.62
C ALA A 86 -5.51 8.28 -0.67
N MET A 87 -5.02 8.73 -1.82
CA MET A 87 -3.65 9.25 -1.95
C MET A 87 -3.41 10.50 -1.10
N SER A 88 -4.37 11.40 -1.03
CA SER A 88 -4.29 12.61 -0.20
C SER A 88 -4.23 12.28 1.29
N GLU A 89 -5.03 11.33 1.76
CA GLU A 89 -5.04 10.87 3.15
C GLU A 89 -3.73 10.15 3.53
N ILE A 90 -3.20 9.30 2.63
CA ILE A 90 -1.90 8.67 2.81
C ILE A 90 -0.80 9.71 2.95
N ALA A 91 -0.79 10.74 2.09
CA ALA A 91 0.20 11.83 2.20
C ALA A 91 0.03 12.63 3.49
N ARG A 92 -1.21 12.92 3.91
CA ARG A 92 -1.52 13.67 5.13
C ARG A 92 -1.01 12.99 6.39
N VAL A 93 -1.20 11.69 6.51
CA VAL A 93 -0.80 10.95 7.72
C VAL A 93 0.69 10.65 7.78
N LEU A 94 1.42 10.77 6.69
CA LEU A 94 2.88 10.66 6.65
C LEU A 94 3.56 11.91 7.21
N VAL A 95 4.65 11.70 7.96
CA VAL A 95 5.55 12.81 8.31
C VAL A 95 6.22 13.40 7.06
N PRO A 96 6.65 14.67 7.07
CA PRO A 96 7.52 15.19 6.02
C PRO A 96 8.75 14.29 5.83
N GLY A 97 9.01 13.86 4.60
CA GLY A 97 10.08 12.91 4.28
C GLY A 97 9.81 11.45 4.70
N GLY A 98 8.59 11.14 5.12
CA GLY A 98 8.14 9.77 5.37
C GLY A 98 8.14 8.91 4.09
N SER A 99 7.79 7.65 4.21
CA SER A 99 7.86 6.71 3.09
C SER A 99 6.50 6.05 2.83
N PHE A 100 6.01 6.14 1.61
CA PHE A 100 4.90 5.32 1.13
C PHE A 100 5.44 4.15 0.29
N LEU A 101 5.18 2.93 0.73
CA LEU A 101 5.59 1.68 0.08
C LEU A 101 4.37 1.05 -0.58
N LEU A 102 4.38 1.04 -1.90
CA LEU A 102 3.28 0.55 -2.71
C LEU A 102 3.67 -0.72 -3.46
N GLU A 103 2.82 -1.75 -3.36
CA GLU A 103 2.78 -2.88 -4.28
C GLU A 103 1.35 -3.00 -4.81
N VAL A 104 1.15 -2.97 -6.12
CA VAL A 104 -0.19 -3.07 -6.72
C VAL A 104 -0.13 -3.77 -8.07
N GLU A 105 -1.15 -4.59 -8.36
CA GLU A 105 -1.37 -5.11 -9.71
C GLU A 105 -1.85 -3.98 -10.64
N PHE A 106 -1.38 -3.97 -11.88
CA PHE A 106 -1.80 -3.02 -12.89
C PHE A 106 -2.18 -3.70 -14.20
N GLY A 107 -3.02 -3.03 -14.99
CA GLY A 107 -3.36 -3.44 -16.35
C GLY A 107 -4.40 -4.57 -16.44
N HIS A 108 -5.06 -4.93 -15.36
CA HIS A 108 -6.27 -5.75 -15.40
C HIS A 108 -7.51 -4.88 -15.63
N SER A 109 -8.54 -5.45 -16.24
CA SER A 109 -9.82 -4.76 -16.36
C SER A 109 -10.55 -4.73 -15.02
N PRO A 110 -11.31 -3.66 -14.71
CA PRO A 110 -12.07 -3.57 -13.48
C PRO A 110 -13.00 -4.77 -13.27
N THR A 111 -13.13 -5.20 -12.01
CA THR A 111 -14.06 -6.22 -11.56
C THR A 111 -14.96 -5.65 -10.46
N PRO A 112 -16.07 -6.32 -10.07
CA PRO A 112 -16.85 -5.86 -8.92
C PRO A 112 -16.10 -5.81 -7.60
N ALA A 113 -15.03 -6.59 -7.45
CA ALA A 113 -14.19 -6.59 -6.25
C ALA A 113 -13.00 -5.64 -6.35
N GLU A 114 -12.56 -5.33 -7.56
CA GLU A 114 -11.41 -4.47 -7.87
C GLU A 114 -11.87 -3.41 -8.88
N PRO A 115 -12.63 -2.38 -8.43
CA PRO A 115 -13.30 -1.45 -9.34
C PRO A 115 -12.35 -0.46 -10.02
N ILE A 116 -11.12 -0.30 -9.50
CA ILE A 116 -10.13 0.65 -10.03
C ILE A 116 -9.17 -0.06 -10.98
N GLU A 117 -9.12 0.40 -12.23
CA GLU A 117 -8.04 0.03 -13.15
C GLU A 117 -6.79 0.84 -12.82
N ILE A 118 -5.74 0.18 -12.39
CA ILE A 118 -4.44 0.80 -12.15
C ILE A 118 -3.64 0.80 -13.46
N PRO A 119 -3.23 1.95 -14.01
CA PRO A 119 -2.42 2.00 -15.22
C PRO A 119 -0.95 1.68 -14.93
N ALA A 120 -0.21 1.22 -15.95
CA ALA A 120 1.21 0.87 -15.81
C ALA A 120 2.12 2.05 -15.41
N ASP A 121 1.68 3.27 -15.62
CA ASP A 121 2.38 4.51 -15.25
C ASP A 121 1.82 5.16 -13.97
N PHE A 122 1.01 4.44 -13.21
CA PHE A 122 0.33 4.93 -12.01
C PHE A 122 1.25 5.69 -11.06
N ALA A 123 2.45 5.16 -10.75
CA ALA A 123 3.39 5.86 -9.88
C ALA A 123 3.73 7.27 -10.42
N THR A 124 3.78 7.45 -11.74
CA THR A 124 4.04 8.76 -12.36
C THR A 124 2.87 9.72 -12.19
N SER A 125 1.63 9.21 -12.18
CA SER A 125 0.44 10.04 -11.95
C SER A 125 0.35 10.59 -10.52
N LEU A 126 1.10 10.02 -9.58
CA LEU A 126 1.18 10.44 -8.19
C LEU A 126 2.16 11.62 -7.97
N ALA A 127 2.93 12.03 -8.98
CA ALA A 127 3.94 13.10 -8.88
C ALA A 127 3.44 14.44 -8.29
N PRO A 128 2.15 14.85 -8.42
CA PRO A 128 1.65 16.03 -7.73
C PRO A 128 1.59 15.91 -6.19
N VAL A 129 1.56 14.68 -5.67
CA VAL A 129 1.41 14.39 -4.23
C VAL A 129 2.68 13.77 -3.65
N PHE A 130 3.43 13.04 -4.48
CA PHE A 130 4.61 12.29 -4.05
C PHE A 130 5.77 12.43 -5.03
N THR A 131 6.98 12.59 -4.49
CA THR A 131 8.22 12.35 -5.22
C THR A 131 8.47 10.84 -5.32
N ILE A 132 8.84 10.35 -6.52
CA ILE A 132 9.17 8.95 -6.78
C ILE A 132 10.62 8.68 -6.40
N ALA A 133 10.86 7.96 -5.32
CA ALA A 133 12.21 7.53 -4.92
C ALA A 133 12.68 6.31 -5.73
N SER A 134 11.79 5.36 -5.99
CA SER A 134 12.04 4.23 -6.90
C SER A 134 10.73 3.65 -7.41
N VAL A 135 10.77 3.03 -8.60
CA VAL A 135 9.67 2.27 -9.17
C VAL A 135 10.21 1.09 -9.98
N ASP A 136 9.69 -0.09 -9.71
CA ASP A 136 9.98 -1.32 -10.44
C ASP A 136 8.66 -1.92 -10.97
N ARG A 137 8.75 -2.65 -12.10
CA ARG A 137 7.63 -3.36 -12.69
C ARG A 137 8.02 -4.80 -12.96
N PHE A 138 7.13 -5.72 -12.58
CA PHE A 138 7.32 -7.16 -12.76
C PHE A 138 6.18 -7.75 -13.57
N GLY A 139 6.48 -8.78 -14.36
CA GLY A 139 5.46 -9.55 -15.08
C GLY A 139 4.72 -10.50 -14.14
N LEU A 140 3.43 -10.71 -14.39
CA LEU A 140 2.70 -11.79 -13.71
C LEU A 140 2.97 -13.13 -14.40
N SER A 141 3.22 -14.17 -13.60
CA SER A 141 3.01 -15.55 -14.01
C SER A 141 1.51 -15.87 -13.93
N SER A 142 1.04 -16.95 -14.53
CA SER A 142 -0.38 -17.31 -14.54
C SER A 142 -1.03 -17.22 -13.15
N GLY A 143 -2.13 -16.46 -13.02
CA GLY A 143 -3.03 -16.45 -11.87
C GLY A 143 -2.65 -15.48 -10.74
N HIS A 144 -2.77 -14.16 -10.95
CA HIS A 144 -2.81 -13.10 -9.91
C HIS A 144 -1.89 -13.32 -8.68
N GLN A 145 -0.63 -13.69 -8.90
CA GLN A 145 0.34 -13.95 -7.82
C GLN A 145 1.29 -12.76 -7.67
N VAL A 146 0.76 -11.62 -7.21
CA VAL A 146 1.46 -10.35 -7.07
C VAL A 146 2.77 -10.51 -6.28
N HIS A 147 2.71 -11.04 -5.07
CA HIS A 147 3.89 -11.23 -4.22
C HIS A 147 4.94 -12.19 -4.83
N ARG A 148 4.50 -13.16 -5.62
CA ARG A 148 5.41 -14.08 -6.31
C ARG A 148 6.14 -13.40 -7.47
N ALA A 149 5.46 -12.52 -8.20
CA ALA A 149 6.06 -11.76 -9.31
C ALA A 149 7.27 -10.96 -8.83
N HIS A 150 7.12 -10.28 -7.68
CA HIS A 150 8.20 -9.55 -7.02
C HIS A 150 9.31 -10.47 -6.50
N ALA A 151 8.95 -11.52 -5.75
CA ALA A 151 9.94 -12.44 -5.15
C ALA A 151 10.81 -13.14 -6.20
N GLU A 152 10.22 -13.54 -7.33
CA GLU A 152 10.92 -14.20 -8.44
C GLU A 152 11.53 -13.20 -9.45
N LYS A 153 11.30 -11.89 -9.28
CA LYS A 153 11.77 -10.82 -10.18
C LYS A 153 11.43 -11.11 -11.63
N ILE A 154 10.20 -11.52 -11.90
CA ILE A 154 9.72 -11.86 -13.25
C ILE A 154 9.80 -10.61 -14.13
N PRO A 155 10.57 -10.61 -15.24
CA PRO A 155 10.73 -9.42 -16.06
C PRO A 155 9.40 -8.98 -16.68
N TYR A 156 9.01 -7.72 -16.49
CA TYR A 156 7.87 -7.14 -17.19
C TYR A 156 8.22 -6.89 -18.66
N ARG A 157 7.38 -7.37 -19.55
CA ARG A 157 7.51 -7.13 -20.99
C ARG A 157 6.27 -6.40 -21.49
N GLN A 158 6.42 -5.12 -21.75
CA GLN A 158 5.35 -4.33 -22.36
C GLN A 158 5.02 -4.88 -23.76
N SER A 159 3.78 -5.17 -24.03
CA SER A 159 3.27 -5.56 -25.34
C SER A 159 2.36 -4.47 -25.91
N ARG A 160 1.94 -4.61 -27.19
CA ARG A 160 0.99 -3.68 -27.83
C ARG A 160 -0.41 -3.70 -27.16
N ARG A 161 -0.75 -4.77 -26.45
CA ARG A 161 -1.89 -4.82 -25.51
C ARG A 161 -1.35 -4.63 -24.13
N GLN A 162 -2.06 -3.87 -23.30
CA GLN A 162 -1.70 -3.71 -21.90
C GLN A 162 -1.60 -5.11 -21.27
N THR A 163 -0.42 -5.46 -20.82
CA THR A 163 -0.17 -6.77 -20.19
C THR A 163 -0.20 -6.54 -18.70
N PRO A 164 -1.03 -7.27 -17.93
CA PRO A 164 -1.03 -7.16 -16.47
C PRO A 164 0.36 -7.39 -15.88
N GLY A 165 0.65 -6.68 -14.83
CA GLY A 165 1.91 -6.77 -14.11
C GLY A 165 1.79 -6.27 -12.69
N VAL A 166 2.91 -6.26 -11.97
CA VAL A 166 3.00 -5.72 -10.61
C VAL A 166 3.91 -4.49 -10.64
N LEU A 167 3.42 -3.41 -10.06
CA LEU A 167 4.16 -2.19 -9.81
C LEU A 167 4.56 -2.16 -8.34
N ILE A 168 5.85 -1.88 -8.09
CA ILE A 168 6.36 -1.62 -6.74
C ILE A 168 6.98 -0.24 -6.77
N ALA A 169 6.55 0.62 -5.85
CA ALA A 169 7.07 1.97 -5.74
C ALA A 169 7.43 2.33 -4.30
N HIS A 170 8.49 3.13 -4.16
CA HIS A 170 8.79 3.88 -2.95
C HIS A 170 8.57 5.36 -3.26
N LEU A 171 7.66 5.96 -2.54
CA LEU A 171 7.16 7.32 -2.74
C LEU A 171 7.39 8.13 -1.46
N ILE A 172 7.68 9.42 -1.62
CA ILE A 172 7.93 10.36 -0.51
C ILE A 172 6.91 11.49 -0.66
N PRO A 173 6.12 11.83 0.38
CA PRO A 173 5.13 12.89 0.26
C PRO A 173 5.80 14.24 -0.03
N GLU A 174 5.21 15.01 -0.94
CA GLU A 174 5.62 16.39 -1.16
C GLU A 174 5.33 17.22 0.09
N PRO A 175 6.16 18.21 0.41
CA PRO A 175 5.88 19.15 1.50
C PRO A 175 4.53 19.83 1.26
N SER A 176 3.64 19.85 2.25
CA SER A 176 2.42 20.67 2.16
C SER A 176 2.81 22.14 2.01
N GLU A 177 2.32 22.81 0.99
CA GLU A 177 2.44 24.26 0.89
C GLU A 177 1.74 24.89 2.11
N SER A 178 2.51 25.56 2.94
CA SER A 178 2.08 26.24 4.18
C SER A 178 1.43 27.58 3.89
#